data_88b05cbd07b9e8191c64cedaa9a60fde
#
_entry.id   88b05cbd07b9e8191c64cedaa9a60fde
#
_cell.length_a   1.000
_cell.length_b   1.000
_cell.length_c   1.000
_cell.angle_alpha   90.00
_cell.angle_beta   90.00
_cell.angle_gamma   90.00
#
_symmetry.space_group_name_H-M   'P 1'
#
loop_
_entity.id
_entity.type
_entity.pdbx_description
1 polymer ?
#
loop_
_entity_poly.entity_id
_entity_poly.type
_entity_poly.pdbx_seq_one_letter_code
_entity_poly.pdbx_strand_id
1 'polypeptide(L)'
;MLDRIVPTYGQQGRLGGTAAGLVLAHSILQQSLYEWRLNAVYRIPRSYFLPSNGILEFIEYNNLEEIINVKYKDLEEVRQEYPLVERLFKNGATPPTIHDVLEKMLMEIGERPLVVRSSSLLEDRIGHAFSGKYKSLFIRNQGTIEARLDALENAISEVYASVFHPDPIEYRRSRGLLDFQEQMGILIQEVVGREVGNMLAPVFAGVAFSRCEMRWSPRIRHTDGMARLVLGLGTRAVDRTVDDYPVLVALEQPTLRAVQQPNEVYRYSQGAVDVIDLNEGQFDSISIERFLGRVGRKLPLMNKIFSIYRHRQLLPMVGPVSYT
;
A
#
# COMPACT_ATOMS: atom_id res chain seq x y z
N MET A 1 0.37 -18.65 8.70
CA MET A 1 0.17 -17.64 7.65
C MET A 1 -0.39 -18.26 6.38
N LEU A 2 0.07 -19.43 5.96
CA LEU A 2 -0.47 -20.15 4.79
C LEU A 2 -1.91 -20.64 4.97
N ASP A 3 -2.37 -20.79 6.21
CA ASP A 3 -3.74 -21.10 6.60
C ASP A 3 -4.76 -19.99 6.30
N ARG A 4 -4.29 -18.81 5.91
CA ARG A 4 -5.10 -17.65 5.53
C ARG A 4 -5.19 -17.43 4.02
N ILE A 5 -4.94 -18.47 3.25
CA ILE A 5 -5.19 -18.45 1.81
C ILE A 5 -6.68 -18.75 1.61
N VAL A 6 -7.37 -17.84 0.94
CA VAL A 6 -8.77 -18.02 0.54
C VAL A 6 -8.85 -19.14 -0.50
N PRO A 7 -9.59 -20.23 -0.27
CA PRO A 7 -9.73 -21.27 -1.26
C PRO A 7 -10.50 -20.74 -2.49
N THR A 8 -10.02 -21.11 -3.67
CA THR A 8 -10.66 -20.81 -4.96
C THR A 8 -10.93 -22.11 -5.69
N TYR A 9 -11.87 -22.07 -6.61
CA TYR A 9 -12.24 -23.25 -7.41
C TYR A 9 -11.02 -23.70 -8.23
N GLY A 10 -10.66 -24.99 -8.16
CA GLY A 10 -9.58 -25.58 -8.95
C GLY A 10 -8.20 -25.69 -8.29
N GLN A 11 -8.02 -25.31 -7.04
CA GLN A 11 -6.80 -25.49 -6.19
C GLN A 11 -5.42 -25.14 -6.82
N GLN A 12 -5.33 -24.49 -7.97
CA GLN A 12 -4.07 -24.23 -8.68
C GLN A 12 -3.65 -22.75 -8.69
N GLY A 13 -4.29 -21.91 -7.89
CA GLY A 13 -3.93 -20.49 -7.80
C GLY A 13 -2.54 -20.30 -7.18
N ARG A 14 -1.81 -19.32 -7.69
CA ARG A 14 -0.50 -18.90 -7.16
C ARG A 14 -0.66 -17.66 -6.30
N LEU A 15 0.20 -17.54 -5.31
CA LEU A 15 0.35 -16.25 -4.62
C LEU A 15 1.10 -15.29 -5.56
N GLY A 16 0.61 -14.06 -5.67
CA GLY A 16 1.32 -13.03 -6.41
C GLY A 16 2.61 -12.59 -5.70
N GLY A 17 3.42 -11.78 -6.37
CA GLY A 17 4.75 -11.37 -5.90
C GLY A 17 4.72 -10.71 -4.53
N THR A 18 3.83 -9.73 -4.33
CA THR A 18 3.67 -9.02 -3.04
C THR A 18 3.31 -9.97 -1.89
N ALA A 19 2.38 -10.90 -2.12
CA ALA A 19 1.96 -11.89 -1.11
C ALA A 19 3.09 -12.88 -0.81
N ALA A 20 3.75 -13.42 -1.82
CA ALA A 20 4.87 -14.35 -1.66
C ALA A 20 6.05 -13.69 -0.93
N GLY A 21 6.37 -12.44 -1.28
CA GLY A 21 7.40 -11.65 -0.62
C GLY A 21 7.10 -11.44 0.88
N LEU A 22 5.85 -11.17 1.24
CA LEU A 22 5.44 -11.02 2.65
C LEU A 22 5.62 -12.33 3.45
N VAL A 23 5.24 -13.47 2.88
CA VAL A 23 5.42 -14.78 3.51
C VAL A 23 6.90 -15.10 3.70
N LEU A 24 7.72 -14.84 2.69
CA LEU A 24 9.18 -15.04 2.75
C LEU A 24 9.82 -14.13 3.81
N ALA A 25 9.49 -12.84 3.81
CA ALA A 25 9.99 -11.88 4.80
C ALA A 25 9.63 -12.29 6.23
N HIS A 26 8.41 -12.79 6.44
CA HIS A 26 8.00 -13.32 7.75
C HIS A 26 8.90 -14.48 8.20
N SER A 27 9.14 -15.44 7.32
CA SER A 27 9.96 -16.62 7.64
C SER A 27 11.41 -16.21 7.96
N ILE A 28 11.99 -15.30 7.16
CA ILE A 28 13.34 -14.79 7.40
C ILE A 28 13.43 -14.03 8.72
N LEU A 29 12.48 -13.16 9.02
CA LEU A 29 12.47 -12.38 10.26
C LEU A 29 12.33 -13.28 11.49
N GLN A 30 11.48 -14.31 11.45
CA GLN A 30 11.35 -15.27 12.56
C GLN A 30 12.67 -15.97 12.84
N GLN A 31 13.37 -16.45 11.81
CA GLN A 31 14.66 -17.09 11.95
C GLN A 31 15.72 -16.12 12.46
N SER A 32 15.83 -14.94 11.86
CA SER A 32 16.83 -13.93 12.21
C SER A 32 16.70 -13.41 13.64
N LEU A 33 15.47 -13.22 14.14
CA LEU A 33 15.25 -12.80 15.54
C LEU A 33 15.78 -13.84 16.55
N TYR A 34 15.62 -15.09 16.23
CA TYR A 34 16.15 -16.18 17.07
C TYR A 34 17.68 -16.22 17.02
N GLU A 35 18.27 -16.17 15.82
CA GLU A 35 19.73 -16.25 15.61
C GLU A 35 20.47 -15.00 16.15
N TRP A 36 19.91 -13.81 15.92
CA TRP A 36 20.60 -12.56 16.25
C TRP A 36 20.25 -12.00 17.62
N ARG A 37 19.40 -12.69 18.40
CA ARG A 37 18.94 -12.26 19.73
C ARG A 37 18.46 -10.80 19.73
N LEU A 38 17.76 -10.40 18.71
CA LEU A 38 17.22 -9.04 18.60
C LEU A 38 16.10 -8.83 19.63
N ASN A 39 16.23 -7.81 20.47
CA ASN A 39 15.17 -7.37 21.38
C ASN A 39 14.08 -6.53 20.66
N ALA A 40 14.00 -6.62 19.35
CA ALA A 40 13.01 -5.90 18.57
C ALA A 40 11.68 -6.66 18.57
N VAL A 41 10.62 -5.96 18.94
CA VAL A 41 9.25 -6.46 18.77
C VAL A 41 8.79 -6.05 17.37
N TYR A 42 8.56 -7.03 16.49
CA TYR A 42 7.92 -6.80 15.21
C TYR A 42 6.58 -7.53 15.15
N ARG A 43 5.67 -6.96 14.40
CA ARG A 43 4.36 -7.55 14.15
C ARG A 43 4.08 -7.50 12.65
N ILE A 44 3.73 -8.64 12.08
CA ILE A 44 3.17 -8.69 10.74
C ILE A 44 1.66 -8.51 10.86
N PRO A 45 1.07 -7.57 10.12
CA PRO A 45 -0.37 -7.38 10.09
C PRO A 45 -1.08 -8.66 9.69
N ARG A 46 -2.30 -8.88 10.20
CA ARG A 46 -3.12 -9.99 9.72
C ARG A 46 -3.36 -9.82 8.24
N SER A 47 -3.06 -10.86 7.49
CA SER A 47 -3.08 -10.84 6.03
C SER A 47 -3.79 -12.08 5.53
N TYR A 48 -4.64 -11.89 4.53
CA TYR A 48 -5.36 -12.93 3.81
C TYR A 48 -5.02 -12.83 2.33
N PHE A 49 -5.00 -13.96 1.66
CA PHE A 49 -4.51 -14.04 0.29
C PHE A 49 -5.57 -14.67 -0.58
N LEU A 50 -6.05 -13.93 -1.57
CA LEU A 50 -6.87 -14.48 -2.64
C LEU A 50 -5.94 -14.87 -3.80
N PRO A 51 -5.91 -16.15 -4.18
CA PRO A 51 -5.00 -16.63 -5.21
C PRO A 51 -5.26 -16.02 -6.59
N SER A 52 -4.28 -16.11 -7.45
CA SER A 52 -4.27 -15.46 -8.76
C SER A 52 -5.33 -15.97 -9.75
N ASN A 53 -5.91 -17.13 -9.51
CA ASN A 53 -7.03 -17.65 -10.31
C ASN A 53 -8.40 -17.07 -9.90
N GLY A 54 -8.50 -16.37 -8.77
CA GLY A 54 -9.74 -15.74 -8.32
C GLY A 54 -10.33 -14.76 -9.33
N ILE A 55 -9.49 -14.02 -10.06
CA ILE A 55 -9.97 -13.14 -11.14
C ILE A 55 -10.63 -13.93 -12.28
N LEU A 56 -10.10 -15.10 -12.62
CA LEU A 56 -10.67 -15.93 -13.69
C LEU A 56 -12.01 -16.52 -13.26
N GLU A 57 -12.11 -16.98 -12.02
CA GLU A 57 -13.36 -17.46 -11.43
C GLU A 57 -14.42 -16.35 -11.39
N PHE A 58 -14.02 -15.12 -11.05
CA PHE A 58 -14.91 -13.95 -11.09
C PHE A 58 -15.40 -13.64 -12.52
N ILE A 59 -14.50 -13.65 -13.51
CA ILE A 59 -14.81 -13.39 -14.91
C ILE A 59 -15.79 -14.44 -15.44
N GLU A 60 -15.53 -15.73 -15.21
CA GLU A 60 -16.36 -16.84 -15.64
C GLU A 60 -17.75 -16.80 -14.97
N TYR A 61 -17.81 -16.58 -13.67
CA TYR A 61 -19.06 -16.51 -12.90
C TYR A 61 -20.01 -15.40 -13.40
N ASN A 62 -19.42 -14.31 -13.90
CA ASN A 62 -20.16 -13.13 -14.39
C ASN A 62 -20.32 -13.09 -15.92
N ASN A 63 -19.89 -14.10 -16.66
CA ASN A 63 -19.91 -14.17 -18.13
C ASN A 63 -19.18 -12.96 -18.76
N LEU A 64 -18.00 -12.63 -18.26
CA LEU A 64 -17.20 -11.47 -18.69
C LEU A 64 -15.97 -11.85 -19.53
N GLU A 65 -15.92 -13.04 -20.13
CA GLU A 65 -14.76 -13.59 -20.86
C GLU A 65 -14.29 -12.70 -22.01
N GLU A 66 -15.21 -11.97 -22.64
CA GLU A 66 -14.88 -11.06 -23.75
C GLU A 66 -13.94 -9.94 -23.33
N ILE A 67 -13.94 -9.54 -22.04
CA ILE A 67 -13.11 -8.48 -21.51
C ILE A 67 -11.61 -8.85 -21.62
N ILE A 68 -11.27 -10.13 -21.60
CA ILE A 68 -9.89 -10.59 -21.72
C ILE A 68 -9.25 -10.10 -23.02
N ASN A 69 -10.03 -9.90 -24.07
CA ASN A 69 -9.54 -9.47 -25.38
C ASN A 69 -9.30 -7.94 -25.48
N VAL A 70 -9.78 -7.16 -24.52
CA VAL A 70 -9.58 -5.69 -24.50
C VAL A 70 -8.09 -5.32 -24.59
N LYS A 71 -7.19 -6.13 -24.03
CA LYS A 71 -5.75 -5.92 -24.07
C LYS A 71 -5.15 -5.88 -25.50
N TYR A 72 -5.82 -6.44 -26.49
CA TYR A 72 -5.37 -6.47 -27.88
C TYR A 72 -5.84 -5.27 -28.71
N LYS A 73 -6.81 -4.50 -28.19
CA LYS A 73 -7.34 -3.31 -28.86
C LYS A 73 -6.31 -2.17 -28.88
N ASP A 74 -6.54 -1.18 -29.73
CA ASP A 74 -5.75 0.04 -29.70
C ASP A 74 -5.86 0.72 -28.32
N LEU A 75 -4.80 1.42 -27.91
CA LEU A 75 -4.73 2.02 -26.57
C LEU A 75 -5.81 3.09 -26.35
N GLU A 76 -6.19 3.81 -27.41
CA GLU A 76 -7.25 4.81 -27.33
C GLU A 76 -8.63 4.14 -27.15
N GLU A 77 -8.88 3.04 -27.83
CA GLU A 77 -10.09 2.24 -27.63
C GLU A 77 -10.13 1.67 -26.20
N VAL A 78 -8.99 1.19 -25.68
CA VAL A 78 -8.91 0.72 -24.29
C VAL A 78 -9.27 1.83 -23.32
N ARG A 79 -8.78 3.06 -23.53
CA ARG A 79 -9.12 4.23 -22.69
C ARG A 79 -10.61 4.55 -22.71
N GLN A 80 -11.24 4.45 -23.87
CA GLN A 80 -12.67 4.72 -24.01
C GLN A 80 -13.53 3.62 -23.39
N GLU A 81 -13.12 2.37 -23.48
CA GLU A 81 -13.87 1.22 -22.96
C GLU A 81 -13.66 0.98 -21.46
N TYR A 82 -12.52 1.38 -20.88
CA TYR A 82 -12.19 1.08 -19.50
C TYR A 82 -13.27 1.49 -18.48
N PRO A 83 -13.95 2.64 -18.59
CA PRO A 83 -15.06 2.99 -17.70
C PRO A 83 -16.24 2.00 -17.75
N LEU A 84 -16.44 1.33 -18.89
CA LEU A 84 -17.43 0.27 -19.00
C LEU A 84 -16.94 -1.01 -18.30
N VAL A 85 -15.68 -1.38 -18.51
CA VAL A 85 -15.05 -2.52 -17.83
C VAL A 85 -15.14 -2.35 -16.31
N GLU A 86 -14.79 -1.17 -15.79
CA GLU A 86 -14.89 -0.85 -14.37
C GLU A 86 -16.32 -1.06 -13.83
N ARG A 87 -17.33 -0.60 -14.56
CA ARG A 87 -18.73 -0.78 -14.18
C ARG A 87 -19.18 -2.25 -14.23
N LEU A 88 -18.74 -3.02 -15.21
CA LEU A 88 -19.04 -4.43 -15.30
C LEU A 88 -18.48 -5.22 -14.12
N PHE A 89 -17.24 -4.93 -13.73
CA PHE A 89 -16.65 -5.55 -12.53
C PHE A 89 -17.36 -5.12 -11.25
N LYS A 90 -17.69 -3.84 -11.09
CA LYS A 90 -18.40 -3.33 -9.90
C LYS A 90 -19.83 -3.89 -9.78
N ASN A 91 -20.49 -4.17 -10.88
CA ASN A 91 -21.84 -4.77 -10.89
C ASN A 91 -21.81 -6.29 -10.88
N GLY A 92 -20.64 -6.90 -11.03
CA GLY A 92 -20.46 -8.34 -10.97
C GLY A 92 -20.62 -8.89 -9.55
N ALA A 93 -21.19 -10.08 -9.45
CA ALA A 93 -21.33 -10.77 -8.18
C ALA A 93 -20.07 -11.57 -7.85
N THR A 94 -19.69 -11.56 -6.56
CA THR A 94 -18.58 -12.42 -6.09
C THR A 94 -19.01 -13.90 -6.12
N PRO A 95 -18.18 -14.80 -6.66
CA PRO A 95 -18.48 -16.24 -6.62
C PRO A 95 -18.76 -16.73 -5.19
N PRO A 96 -19.77 -17.60 -4.98
CA PRO A 96 -20.16 -18.04 -3.63
C PRO A 96 -18.99 -18.64 -2.82
N THR A 97 -18.09 -19.35 -3.49
CA THR A 97 -16.87 -19.92 -2.87
C THR A 97 -15.96 -18.87 -2.25
N ILE A 98 -15.83 -17.72 -2.88
CA ILE A 98 -15.03 -16.58 -2.40
C ILE A 98 -15.83 -15.81 -1.35
N HIS A 99 -17.11 -15.52 -1.60
CA HIS A 99 -18.03 -14.80 -0.72
C HIS A 99 -18.04 -15.38 0.70
N ASP A 100 -18.33 -16.69 0.83
CA ASP A 100 -18.42 -17.37 2.13
C ASP A 100 -17.11 -17.29 2.95
N VAL A 101 -15.97 -17.28 2.26
CA VAL A 101 -14.67 -17.20 2.94
C VAL A 101 -14.35 -15.76 3.34
N LEU A 102 -14.70 -14.77 2.52
CA LEU A 102 -14.56 -13.36 2.86
C LEU A 102 -15.43 -13.00 4.08
N GLU A 103 -16.65 -13.49 4.15
CA GLU A 103 -17.52 -13.30 5.31
C GLU A 103 -16.89 -13.84 6.60
N LYS A 104 -16.41 -15.10 6.59
CA LYS A 104 -15.71 -15.71 7.73
C LYS A 104 -14.46 -14.94 8.11
N MET A 105 -13.69 -14.47 7.13
CA MET A 105 -12.52 -13.63 7.34
C MET A 105 -12.88 -12.32 8.05
N LEU A 106 -13.97 -11.65 7.64
CA LEU A 106 -14.42 -10.42 8.25
C LEU A 106 -14.89 -10.62 9.70
N MET A 107 -15.52 -11.75 10.00
CA MET A 107 -15.88 -12.12 11.38
C MET A 107 -14.62 -12.31 12.25
N GLU A 108 -13.56 -12.95 11.71
CA GLU A 108 -12.31 -13.19 12.43
C GLU A 108 -11.52 -11.89 12.66
N ILE A 109 -11.42 -11.02 11.64
CA ILE A 109 -10.57 -9.82 11.70
C ILE A 109 -11.22 -8.71 12.54
N GLY A 110 -12.55 -8.72 12.68
CA GLY A 110 -13.32 -7.67 13.36
C GLY A 110 -13.36 -6.37 12.54
N GLU A 111 -13.71 -5.27 13.19
CA GLU A 111 -13.94 -3.97 12.56
C GLU A 111 -12.66 -3.12 12.39
N ARG A 112 -11.58 -3.74 11.96
CA ARG A 112 -10.33 -3.03 11.71
C ARG A 112 -10.24 -2.58 10.26
N PRO A 113 -9.78 -1.36 9.98
CA PRO A 113 -9.56 -0.92 8.61
C PRO A 113 -8.66 -1.88 7.84
N LEU A 114 -8.98 -2.10 6.58
CA LEU A 114 -8.27 -3.01 5.69
C LEU A 114 -7.69 -2.26 4.51
N VAL A 115 -6.63 -2.79 3.96
CA VAL A 115 -6.13 -2.45 2.63
C VAL A 115 -6.26 -3.68 1.73
N VAL A 116 -6.87 -3.48 0.57
CA VAL A 116 -7.00 -4.47 -0.50
C VAL A 116 -6.01 -4.09 -1.58
N ARG A 117 -5.03 -4.96 -1.82
CA ARG A 117 -3.89 -4.68 -2.70
C ARG A 117 -3.80 -5.70 -3.81
N SER A 118 -3.44 -5.24 -4.98
CA SER A 118 -2.99 -6.10 -6.04
C SER A 118 -1.78 -6.93 -5.60
N SER A 119 -1.71 -8.15 -6.09
CA SER A 119 -0.58 -9.07 -5.91
C SER A 119 -0.42 -9.88 -7.21
N SER A 120 -0.01 -9.19 -8.26
CA SER A 120 0.22 -9.79 -9.56
C SER A 120 1.50 -10.61 -9.59
N LEU A 121 1.55 -11.61 -10.47
CA LEU A 121 2.79 -12.35 -10.74
C LEU A 121 3.82 -11.52 -11.51
N LEU A 122 3.42 -10.39 -12.10
CA LEU A 122 4.32 -9.45 -12.77
C LEU A 122 4.90 -8.38 -11.82
N GLU A 123 4.22 -8.11 -10.71
CA GLU A 123 4.79 -7.28 -9.65
C GLU A 123 6.00 -7.99 -9.04
N ASP A 124 7.02 -7.26 -8.70
CA ASP A 124 8.25 -7.76 -8.05
C ASP A 124 9.13 -8.70 -8.91
N ARG A 125 8.91 -8.78 -10.22
CA ARG A 125 9.86 -9.46 -11.11
C ARG A 125 11.14 -8.64 -11.25
N ILE A 126 12.27 -9.33 -11.11
CA ILE A 126 13.59 -8.72 -11.32
C ILE A 126 13.66 -8.15 -12.75
N GLY A 127 13.98 -6.86 -12.86
CA GLY A 127 14.09 -6.15 -14.14
C GLY A 127 12.78 -5.51 -14.65
N HIS A 128 11.67 -5.65 -13.93
CA HIS A 128 10.39 -5.07 -14.30
C HIS A 128 9.84 -4.19 -13.15
N ALA A 129 9.82 -2.89 -13.35
CA ALA A 129 9.23 -1.94 -12.39
C ALA A 129 7.70 -1.86 -12.62
N PHE A 130 6.96 -2.83 -12.11
CA PHE A 130 5.50 -2.89 -12.23
C PHE A 130 4.77 -2.34 -11.00
N SER A 131 5.50 -2.00 -9.95
CA SER A 131 4.94 -1.48 -8.71
C SER A 131 4.14 -0.19 -8.94
N GLY A 132 2.97 -0.08 -8.32
CA GLY A 132 2.09 1.09 -8.42
C GLY A 132 1.26 1.17 -9.71
N LYS A 133 1.25 0.14 -10.55
CA LYS A 133 0.44 0.11 -11.78
C LYS A 133 -0.99 -0.37 -11.57
N TYR A 134 -1.23 -1.11 -10.52
CA TYR A 134 -2.55 -1.61 -10.14
C TYR A 134 -3.08 -0.88 -8.91
N LYS A 135 -4.40 -0.93 -8.72
CA LYS A 135 -5.07 -0.28 -7.58
C LYS A 135 -4.72 -0.95 -6.24
N SER A 136 -4.60 -0.11 -5.23
CA SER A 136 -4.66 -0.48 -3.82
C SER A 136 -5.73 0.38 -3.14
N LEU A 137 -6.64 -0.24 -2.43
CA LEU A 137 -7.82 0.43 -1.86
C LEU A 137 -7.86 0.23 -0.35
N PHE A 138 -8.11 1.31 0.35
CA PHE A 138 -8.37 1.26 1.80
C PHE A 138 -9.87 1.22 2.03
N ILE A 139 -10.31 0.34 2.94
CA ILE A 139 -11.70 0.24 3.36
C ILE A 139 -11.80 0.37 4.87
N ARG A 140 -12.81 1.07 5.34
CA ARG A 140 -13.07 1.33 6.75
C ARG A 140 -13.35 0.05 7.54
N ASN A 141 -14.06 -0.91 6.93
CA ASN A 141 -14.44 -2.20 7.51
C ASN A 141 -15.21 -2.06 8.84
N GLN A 142 -16.19 -1.19 8.89
CA GLN A 142 -17.06 -0.94 10.05
C GLN A 142 -18.54 -1.01 9.67
N GLY A 143 -19.40 -1.31 10.65
CA GLY A 143 -20.84 -1.47 10.45
C GLY A 143 -21.28 -2.94 10.43
N THR A 144 -22.43 -3.22 9.82
CA THR A 144 -22.95 -4.59 9.72
C THR A 144 -22.04 -5.47 8.88
N ILE A 145 -22.12 -6.78 9.08
CA ILE A 145 -21.26 -7.73 8.32
C ILE A 145 -21.55 -7.64 6.83
N GLU A 146 -22.79 -7.45 6.44
CA GLU A 146 -23.23 -7.30 5.05
C GLU A 146 -22.58 -6.06 4.42
N ALA A 147 -22.67 -4.89 5.08
CA ALA A 147 -22.09 -3.65 4.58
C ALA A 147 -20.56 -3.71 4.48
N ARG A 148 -19.91 -4.43 5.40
CA ARG A 148 -18.47 -4.67 5.39
C ARG A 148 -18.06 -5.60 4.25
N LEU A 149 -18.85 -6.63 4.01
CA LEU A 149 -18.65 -7.59 2.93
C LEU A 149 -18.83 -6.93 1.57
N ASP A 150 -19.91 -6.19 1.38
CA ASP A 150 -20.15 -5.40 0.16
C ASP A 150 -18.98 -4.46 -0.15
N ALA A 151 -18.48 -3.75 0.86
CA ALA A 151 -17.35 -2.84 0.69
C ALA A 151 -16.05 -3.59 0.30
N LEU A 152 -15.82 -4.77 0.88
CA LEU A 152 -14.66 -5.59 0.55
C LEU A 152 -14.75 -6.17 -0.86
N GLU A 153 -15.91 -6.71 -1.25
CA GLU A 153 -16.17 -7.28 -2.58
C GLU A 153 -16.04 -6.21 -3.66
N ASN A 154 -16.59 -5.02 -3.42
CA ASN A 154 -16.42 -3.88 -4.32
C ASN A 154 -14.93 -3.49 -4.47
N ALA A 155 -14.15 -3.48 -3.40
CA ALA A 155 -12.73 -3.19 -3.47
C ALA A 155 -11.96 -4.27 -4.25
N ILE A 156 -12.30 -5.54 -4.07
CA ILE A 156 -11.73 -6.66 -4.84
C ILE A 156 -12.05 -6.49 -6.33
N SER A 157 -13.30 -6.21 -6.66
CA SER A 157 -13.74 -5.99 -8.04
C SER A 157 -13.01 -4.83 -8.71
N GLU A 158 -12.77 -3.73 -7.99
CA GLU A 158 -11.98 -2.60 -8.49
C GLU A 158 -10.50 -2.97 -8.73
N VAL A 159 -9.91 -3.77 -7.86
CA VAL A 159 -8.54 -4.25 -8.07
C VAL A 159 -8.49 -5.16 -9.30
N TYR A 160 -9.46 -6.05 -9.48
CA TYR A 160 -9.55 -6.89 -10.68
C TYR A 160 -9.73 -6.06 -11.95
N ALA A 161 -10.64 -5.09 -11.95
CA ALA A 161 -10.83 -4.19 -13.09
C ALA A 161 -9.54 -3.46 -13.48
N SER A 162 -8.69 -3.13 -12.51
CA SER A 162 -7.43 -2.40 -12.75
C SER A 162 -6.44 -3.16 -13.63
N VAL A 163 -6.59 -4.48 -13.79
CA VAL A 163 -5.80 -5.30 -14.74
C VAL A 163 -5.99 -4.83 -16.18
N PHE A 164 -7.18 -4.32 -16.49
CA PHE A 164 -7.59 -3.85 -17.81
C PHE A 164 -7.42 -2.33 -17.99
N HIS A 165 -6.84 -1.63 -17.01
CA HIS A 165 -6.52 -0.22 -17.14
C HIS A 165 -5.50 0.01 -18.28
N PRO A 166 -5.60 1.12 -19.02
CA PRO A 166 -4.69 1.45 -20.12
C PRO A 166 -3.21 1.36 -19.74
N ASP A 167 -2.80 1.89 -18.59
CA ASP A 167 -1.39 1.94 -18.17
C ASP A 167 -0.76 0.55 -17.96
N PRO A 168 -1.38 -0.42 -17.25
CA PRO A 168 -0.91 -1.79 -17.21
C PRO A 168 -0.87 -2.47 -18.58
N ILE A 169 -1.86 -2.23 -19.44
CA ILE A 169 -1.90 -2.80 -20.79
C ILE A 169 -0.75 -2.23 -21.64
N GLU A 170 -0.55 -0.91 -21.63
CA GLU A 170 0.55 -0.26 -22.35
C GLU A 170 1.91 -0.77 -21.89
N TYR A 171 2.10 -0.90 -20.59
CA TYR A 171 3.33 -1.45 -20.04
C TYR A 171 3.57 -2.90 -20.50
N ARG A 172 2.56 -3.76 -20.43
CA ARG A 172 2.68 -5.16 -20.91
C ARG A 172 2.95 -5.21 -22.41
N ARG A 173 2.32 -4.34 -23.20
CA ARG A 173 2.55 -4.20 -24.64
C ARG A 173 4.00 -3.82 -24.94
N SER A 174 4.52 -2.80 -24.27
CA SER A 174 5.91 -2.33 -24.46
C SER A 174 6.97 -3.36 -24.07
N ARG A 175 6.59 -4.39 -23.30
CA ARG A 175 7.46 -5.45 -22.82
C ARG A 175 7.24 -6.80 -23.51
N GLY A 176 6.35 -6.89 -24.49
CA GLY A 176 6.00 -8.15 -25.15
C GLY A 176 5.30 -9.16 -24.25
N LEU A 177 4.55 -8.67 -23.25
CA LEU A 177 3.89 -9.50 -22.23
C LEU A 177 2.36 -9.54 -22.41
N LEU A 178 1.81 -9.12 -23.55
CA LEU A 178 0.36 -9.13 -23.79
C LEU A 178 -0.24 -10.53 -23.79
N ASP A 179 0.50 -11.51 -24.32
CA ASP A 179 0.04 -12.90 -24.38
C ASP A 179 0.21 -13.63 -23.05
N PHE A 180 0.97 -13.03 -22.12
CA PHE A 180 1.02 -13.54 -20.76
C PHE A 180 -0.34 -13.33 -20.09
N GLN A 181 -0.96 -14.44 -19.69
CA GLN A 181 -2.22 -14.37 -18.97
C GLN A 181 -1.96 -13.73 -17.61
N GLU A 182 -2.38 -12.47 -17.46
CA GLU A 182 -2.26 -11.77 -16.18
C GLU A 182 -3.17 -12.42 -15.16
N GLN A 183 -2.57 -13.04 -14.19
CA GLN A 183 -3.27 -13.62 -13.06
C GLN A 183 -3.09 -12.68 -11.87
N MET A 184 -4.19 -12.09 -11.42
CA MET A 184 -4.21 -11.14 -10.32
C MET A 184 -4.60 -11.83 -9.02
N GLY A 185 -3.63 -12.04 -8.14
CA GLY A 185 -3.91 -12.33 -6.75
C GLY A 185 -4.23 -11.06 -5.97
N ILE A 186 -4.87 -11.20 -4.82
CA ILE A 186 -5.17 -10.08 -3.93
C ILE A 186 -4.60 -10.36 -2.54
N LEU A 187 -3.99 -9.33 -1.97
CA LEU A 187 -3.58 -9.29 -0.58
C LEU A 187 -4.56 -8.39 0.18
N ILE A 188 -5.31 -8.97 1.11
CA ILE A 188 -6.18 -8.26 2.04
C ILE A 188 -5.45 -8.19 3.38
N GLN A 189 -5.20 -6.98 3.88
CA GLN A 189 -4.34 -6.79 5.05
C GLN A 189 -4.93 -5.78 6.02
N GLU A 190 -4.84 -6.07 7.32
CA GLU A 190 -5.15 -5.12 8.39
C GLU A 190 -4.25 -3.89 8.27
N VAL A 191 -4.83 -2.69 8.30
CA VAL A 191 -4.05 -1.46 8.34
C VAL A 191 -3.50 -1.26 9.74
N VAL A 192 -2.17 -1.17 9.82
CA VAL A 192 -1.48 -0.90 11.08
C VAL A 192 -1.41 0.61 11.29
N GLY A 193 -1.88 1.03 12.45
CA GLY A 193 -1.89 2.44 12.81
C GLY A 193 -2.32 2.64 14.24
N ARG A 194 -2.38 3.88 14.63
CA ARG A 194 -2.93 4.34 15.91
C ARG A 194 -4.09 5.28 15.63
N GLU A 195 -5.15 5.12 16.37
CA GLU A 195 -6.24 6.08 16.33
C GLU A 195 -5.82 7.37 17.07
N VAL A 196 -5.92 8.48 16.38
CA VAL A 196 -5.68 9.81 16.92
C VAL A 196 -6.85 10.72 16.51
N GLY A 197 -7.75 10.97 17.43
CA GLY A 197 -9.03 11.62 17.11
C GLY A 197 -9.89 10.69 16.26
N ASN A 198 -10.31 11.19 15.11
CA ASN A 198 -11.09 10.44 14.11
C ASN A 198 -10.22 9.88 12.97
N MET A 199 -8.91 9.83 13.15
CA MET A 199 -8.00 9.35 12.12
C MET A 199 -7.24 8.12 12.60
N LEU A 200 -6.99 7.18 11.69
CA LEU A 200 -6.06 6.08 11.87
C LEU A 200 -4.82 6.32 11.00
N ALA A 201 -3.67 6.37 11.63
CA ALA A 201 -2.39 6.42 10.93
C ALA A 201 -1.26 5.85 11.81
N PRO A 202 -0.22 5.25 11.24
CA PRO A 202 1.03 5.03 11.95
C PRO A 202 1.71 6.37 12.22
N VAL A 203 2.58 6.43 13.22
CA VAL A 203 3.39 7.64 13.48
C VAL A 203 4.25 7.95 12.27
N PHE A 204 4.87 6.93 11.71
CA PHE A 204 5.55 6.98 10.42
C PHE A 204 5.51 5.60 9.75
N ALA A 205 5.61 5.60 8.46
CA ALA A 205 5.71 4.42 7.63
C ALA A 205 6.85 4.58 6.63
N GLY A 206 7.20 3.54 5.92
CA GLY A 206 8.24 3.65 4.93
C GLY A 206 8.57 2.35 4.21
N VAL A 207 9.56 2.45 3.35
CA VAL A 207 10.08 1.34 2.57
C VAL A 207 11.60 1.28 2.75
N ALA A 208 12.13 0.10 2.98
CA ALA A 208 13.57 -0.14 3.10
C ALA A 208 14.08 -0.94 1.87
N PHE A 209 15.24 -0.55 1.40
CA PHE A 209 15.94 -1.16 0.27
C PHE A 209 17.29 -1.70 0.75
N SER A 210 17.67 -2.87 0.27
CA SER A 210 18.96 -3.49 0.57
C SER A 210 20.14 -2.75 -0.04
N ARG A 211 19.89 -1.85 -1.00
CA ARG A 211 20.90 -1.03 -1.66
C ARG A 211 20.56 0.44 -1.59
N CYS A 212 21.58 1.30 -1.46
CA CYS A 212 21.46 2.74 -1.53
C CYS A 212 21.90 3.22 -2.92
N GLU A 213 20.93 3.35 -3.85
CA GLU A 213 21.20 3.83 -5.20
C GLU A 213 21.46 5.35 -5.25
N MET A 214 20.82 6.12 -4.37
CA MET A 214 20.99 7.57 -4.27
C MET A 214 21.94 7.91 -3.12
N ARG A 215 23.24 7.96 -3.39
CA ARG A 215 24.24 8.33 -2.39
C ARG A 215 24.42 9.84 -2.36
N TRP A 216 24.04 10.48 -1.27
CA TRP A 216 24.20 11.93 -1.04
C TRP A 216 25.52 12.29 -0.30
N SER A 217 26.33 11.30 0.01
CA SER A 217 27.66 11.47 0.63
C SER A 217 28.61 10.38 0.16
N PRO A 218 29.91 10.67 -0.03
CA PRO A 218 30.93 9.65 -0.32
C PRO A 218 31.09 8.59 0.79
N ARG A 219 30.64 8.90 2.00
CA ARG A 219 30.68 7.99 3.15
C ARG A 219 29.60 6.90 3.09
N ILE A 220 28.60 7.04 2.21
CA ILE A 220 27.55 6.06 2.03
C ILE A 220 27.96 5.09 0.92
N ARG A 221 27.93 3.80 1.21
CA ARG A 221 28.19 2.73 0.24
C ARG A 221 26.87 2.24 -0.36
N HIS A 222 26.91 1.66 -1.55
CA HIS A 222 25.73 1.03 -2.15
C HIS A 222 25.14 -0.09 -1.27
N THR A 223 25.99 -0.79 -0.54
CA THR A 223 25.61 -1.91 0.34
C THR A 223 25.02 -1.50 1.67
N ASP A 224 25.08 -0.20 2.02
CA ASP A 224 24.59 0.28 3.31
C ASP A 224 23.06 0.22 3.46
N GLY A 225 22.36 0.00 2.33
CA GLY A 225 20.90 0.04 2.32
C GLY A 225 20.34 1.46 2.51
N MET A 226 19.06 1.62 2.23
CA MET A 226 18.36 2.90 2.35
C MET A 226 16.93 2.70 2.81
N ALA A 227 16.41 3.60 3.63
CA ALA A 227 14.99 3.69 3.91
C ALA A 227 14.42 5.04 3.43
N ARG A 228 13.18 5.01 2.97
CA ARG A 228 12.33 6.19 2.76
C ARG A 228 11.26 6.20 3.83
N LEU A 229 11.17 7.28 4.58
CA LEU A 229 10.25 7.41 5.70
C LEU A 229 9.30 8.60 5.49
N VAL A 230 8.04 8.40 5.80
CA VAL A 230 6.97 9.41 5.75
C VAL A 230 6.12 9.34 7.02
N LEU A 231 5.49 10.45 7.36
CA LEU A 231 4.44 10.49 8.38
C LEU A 231 3.14 9.90 7.81
N GLY A 232 2.36 9.25 8.66
CA GLY A 232 1.10 8.65 8.25
C GLY A 232 1.29 7.35 7.46
N LEU A 233 0.35 7.05 6.57
CA LEU A 233 0.37 5.85 5.75
C LEU A 233 1.55 5.87 4.76
N GLY A 234 2.04 4.69 4.40
CA GLY A 234 3.25 4.52 3.61
C GLY A 234 3.14 4.83 2.10
N THR A 235 1.98 5.22 1.63
CA THR A 235 1.69 5.53 0.21
C THR A 235 2.70 6.53 -0.36
N ARG A 236 2.96 7.63 0.33
CA ARG A 236 3.93 8.67 -0.10
C ARG A 236 5.40 8.24 -0.06
N ALA A 237 5.73 7.15 0.60
CA ALA A 237 7.09 6.60 0.56
C ALA A 237 7.38 5.85 -0.75
N VAL A 238 6.33 5.36 -1.42
CA VAL A 238 6.39 4.56 -2.64
C VAL A 238 6.01 5.40 -3.86
N ASP A 239 4.90 6.14 -3.79
CA ASP A 239 4.39 6.95 -4.87
C ASP A 239 5.24 8.22 -5.06
N ARG A 240 5.54 8.54 -6.32
CA ARG A 240 6.23 9.79 -6.66
C ARG A 240 5.19 10.90 -6.78
N THR A 241 4.94 11.59 -5.67
CA THR A 241 4.15 12.82 -5.68
C THR A 241 5.03 14.02 -6.02
N VAL A 242 4.50 14.99 -6.77
CA VAL A 242 5.30 16.06 -7.38
C VAL A 242 5.93 17.01 -6.36
N ASP A 243 5.31 17.23 -5.21
CA ASP A 243 5.72 18.22 -4.22
C ASP A 243 5.87 17.65 -2.79
N ASP A 244 6.14 16.37 -2.65
CA ASP A 244 6.28 15.75 -1.35
C ASP A 244 7.52 14.85 -1.28
N TYR A 245 8.25 14.95 -0.19
CA TYR A 245 9.57 14.37 -0.07
C TYR A 245 9.66 13.44 1.15
N PRO A 246 9.84 12.11 0.94
CA PRO A 246 10.16 11.22 2.03
C PRO A 246 11.53 11.53 2.62
N VAL A 247 11.67 11.32 3.91
CA VAL A 247 12.98 11.41 4.58
C VAL A 247 13.82 10.21 4.15
N LEU A 248 15.00 10.48 3.60
CA LEU A 248 15.97 9.47 3.19
C LEU A 248 16.93 9.16 4.34
N VAL A 249 17.10 7.89 4.65
CA VAL A 249 17.99 7.39 5.69
C VAL A 249 18.90 6.31 5.11
N ALA A 250 20.22 6.52 5.15
CA ALA A 250 21.18 5.45 4.88
C ALA A 250 21.29 4.56 6.13
N LEU A 251 21.01 3.26 6.02
CA LEU A 251 20.80 2.40 7.20
C LEU A 251 22.08 2.23 8.03
N GLU A 252 23.24 2.13 7.39
CA GLU A 252 24.54 2.04 8.09
C GLU A 252 25.06 3.42 8.54
N GLN A 253 24.48 4.52 8.05
CA GLN A 253 24.88 5.89 8.34
C GLN A 253 23.65 6.79 8.63
N PRO A 254 22.81 6.46 9.63
CA PRO A 254 21.51 7.12 9.82
C PRO A 254 21.61 8.61 10.20
N THR A 255 22.76 9.04 10.68
CA THR A 255 23.01 10.45 11.05
C THR A 255 23.40 11.34 9.87
N LEU A 256 23.79 10.75 8.74
CA LEU A 256 24.09 11.49 7.51
C LEU A 256 22.80 11.87 6.80
N ARG A 257 22.35 13.09 7.02
CA ARG A 257 21.14 13.60 6.38
C ARG A 257 21.41 13.99 4.91
N ALA A 258 20.45 13.72 4.04
CA ALA A 258 20.49 14.13 2.63
C ALA A 258 20.38 15.67 2.50
N VAL A 259 19.64 16.30 3.41
CA VAL A 259 19.43 17.74 3.47
C VAL A 259 19.84 18.24 4.86
N GLN A 260 20.66 19.28 4.92
CA GLN A 260 21.24 19.79 6.17
C GLN A 260 20.91 21.26 6.44
N GLN A 261 20.78 22.08 5.40
CA GLN A 261 20.48 23.49 5.58
C GLN A 261 19.02 23.71 6.04
N PRO A 262 18.76 24.56 7.03
CA PRO A 262 17.42 24.76 7.59
C PRO A 262 16.33 25.10 6.56
N ASN A 263 16.66 25.97 5.59
CA ASN A 263 15.74 26.36 4.50
C ASN A 263 15.46 25.20 3.54
N GLU A 264 16.44 24.35 3.28
CA GLU A 264 16.26 23.15 2.45
C GLU A 264 15.48 22.08 3.20
N VAL A 265 15.75 21.86 4.50
CA VAL A 265 14.95 20.94 5.33
C VAL A 265 13.49 21.35 5.33
N TYR A 266 13.19 22.65 5.44
CA TYR A 266 11.82 23.14 5.33
C TYR A 266 11.23 22.89 3.93
N ARG A 267 11.98 23.24 2.87
CA ARG A 267 11.52 23.09 1.50
C ARG A 267 11.27 21.64 1.09
N TYR A 268 12.08 20.72 1.56
CA TYR A 268 12.02 19.29 1.23
C TYR A 268 11.44 18.47 2.38
N SER A 269 10.64 19.06 3.24
CA SER A 269 9.84 18.32 4.22
C SER A 269 8.51 17.89 3.64
N GLN A 270 7.92 16.88 4.25
CA GLN A 270 6.61 16.38 3.85
C GLN A 270 5.53 17.45 4.06
N GLY A 271 4.77 17.74 3.03
CA GLY A 271 3.70 18.76 3.05
C GLY A 271 2.32 18.20 3.37
N ALA A 272 2.07 16.92 3.09
CA ALA A 272 0.80 16.27 3.35
C ALA A 272 0.96 14.91 4.02
N VAL A 273 -0.06 14.46 4.74
CA VAL A 273 -0.10 13.19 5.47
C VAL A 273 -1.28 12.38 5.00
N ASP A 274 -1.03 11.14 4.63
CA ASP A 274 -2.06 10.19 4.26
C ASP A 274 -2.55 9.44 5.49
N VAL A 275 -3.85 9.44 5.69
CA VAL A 275 -4.55 8.89 6.85
C VAL A 275 -5.82 8.15 6.41
N ILE A 276 -6.41 7.34 7.30
CA ILE A 276 -7.79 6.88 7.14
C ILE A 276 -8.66 7.75 8.05
N ASP A 277 -9.61 8.48 7.48
CA ASP A 277 -10.66 9.14 8.27
C ASP A 277 -11.68 8.08 8.71
N LEU A 278 -11.79 7.88 10.02
CA LEU A 278 -12.65 6.85 10.60
C LEU A 278 -14.14 7.22 10.55
N ASN A 279 -14.48 8.51 10.42
CA ASN A 279 -15.88 8.94 10.30
C ASN A 279 -16.40 8.71 8.90
N GLU A 280 -15.65 9.17 7.89
CA GLU A 280 -16.03 9.02 6.49
C GLU A 280 -15.65 7.64 5.92
N GLY A 281 -14.69 6.97 6.59
CA GLY A 281 -14.22 5.65 6.21
C GLY A 281 -13.38 5.63 4.94
N GLN A 282 -12.78 6.76 4.61
CA GLN A 282 -12.03 6.94 3.37
C GLN A 282 -10.56 7.21 3.66
N PHE A 283 -9.74 6.85 2.68
CA PHE A 283 -8.39 7.35 2.57
C PHE A 283 -8.44 8.86 2.29
N ASP A 284 -7.75 9.64 3.11
CA ASP A 284 -7.67 11.09 2.96
C ASP A 284 -6.19 11.53 2.99
N SER A 285 -5.89 12.53 2.18
CA SER A 285 -4.59 13.17 2.09
C SER A 285 -4.71 14.61 2.58
N ILE A 286 -4.28 14.88 3.79
CA ILE A 286 -4.46 16.17 4.45
C ILE A 286 -3.13 16.92 4.61
N SER A 287 -3.16 18.25 4.58
CA SER A 287 -1.94 19.04 4.81
C SER A 287 -1.38 18.78 6.20
N ILE A 288 -0.06 18.95 6.34
CA ILE A 288 0.63 18.74 7.64
C ILE A 288 0.07 19.66 8.73
N GLU A 289 -0.32 20.89 8.39
CA GLU A 289 -0.90 21.85 9.32
C GLU A 289 -2.27 21.36 9.82
N ARG A 290 -3.13 20.88 8.90
CA ARG A 290 -4.43 20.31 9.24
C ARG A 290 -4.29 19.05 10.07
N PHE A 291 -3.32 18.19 9.73
CA PHE A 291 -2.98 17.01 10.53
C PHE A 291 -2.58 17.39 11.94
N LEU A 292 -1.60 18.29 12.10
CA LEU A 292 -1.13 18.75 13.40
C LEU A 292 -2.24 19.45 14.22
N GLY A 293 -3.09 20.24 13.56
CA GLY A 293 -4.26 20.86 14.19
C GLY A 293 -5.26 19.84 14.76
N ARG A 294 -5.47 18.72 14.06
CA ARG A 294 -6.40 17.65 14.50
C ARG A 294 -5.80 16.74 15.56
N VAL A 295 -4.53 16.31 15.39
CA VAL A 295 -3.88 15.37 16.32
C VAL A 295 -3.30 16.08 17.54
N GLY A 296 -2.86 17.30 17.39
CA GLY A 296 -2.31 18.11 18.44
C GLY A 296 -1.25 17.37 19.26
N ARG A 297 -1.33 17.49 20.58
CA ARG A 297 -0.40 16.84 21.52
C ARG A 297 -0.59 15.32 21.65
N LYS A 298 -1.62 14.74 21.03
CA LYS A 298 -1.88 13.31 21.11
C LYS A 298 -0.93 12.47 20.24
N LEU A 299 -0.21 13.12 19.28
CA LEU A 299 0.78 12.43 18.48
C LEU A 299 2.02 12.08 19.33
N PRO A 300 2.37 10.79 19.46
CA PRO A 300 3.56 10.40 20.21
C PRO A 300 4.84 10.90 19.52
N LEU A 301 5.85 11.23 20.31
CA LEU A 301 7.16 11.69 19.84
C LEU A 301 7.14 13.00 19.02
N MET A 302 6.07 13.79 19.11
CA MET A 302 5.90 15.01 18.33
C MET A 302 7.14 15.93 18.40
N ASN A 303 7.70 16.11 19.59
CA ASN A 303 8.91 16.92 19.82
C ASN A 303 10.20 16.33 19.23
N LYS A 304 10.19 15.05 18.83
CA LYS A 304 11.32 14.39 18.17
C LYS A 304 11.15 14.33 16.64
N ILE A 305 9.92 14.39 16.17
CA ILE A 305 9.58 14.25 14.75
C ILE A 305 9.54 15.61 14.07
N PHE A 306 9.06 16.64 14.78
CA PHE A 306 8.86 17.97 14.22
C PHE A 306 9.85 18.99 14.78
N SER A 307 10.20 19.94 13.92
CA SER A 307 10.93 21.15 14.27
C SER A 307 10.15 22.37 13.80
N ILE A 308 10.30 23.49 14.48
CA ILE A 308 9.70 24.76 14.08
C ILE A 308 10.70 25.49 13.18
N TYR A 309 10.30 25.80 11.94
CA TYR A 309 11.10 26.64 11.06
C TYR A 309 10.72 28.12 11.27
N ARG A 310 11.65 28.90 11.82
CA ARG A 310 11.44 30.34 12.07
C ARG A 310 12.76 31.09 11.88
N HIS A 311 12.70 32.27 11.24
CA HIS A 311 13.86 33.11 10.99
C HIS A 311 15.04 32.36 10.34
N ARG A 312 14.77 31.48 9.38
CA ARG A 312 15.75 30.61 8.69
C ARG A 312 16.50 29.64 9.63
N GLN A 313 15.92 29.31 10.77
CA GLN A 313 16.47 28.36 11.72
C GLN A 313 15.45 27.26 12.02
N LEU A 314 15.94 26.07 12.31
CA LEU A 314 15.15 24.96 12.82
C LEU A 314 15.27 24.95 14.33
N LEU A 315 14.17 25.18 15.01
CA LEU A 315 14.08 25.18 16.47
C LEU A 315 13.44 23.88 16.95
N PRO A 316 13.90 23.32 18.09
CA PRO A 316 13.22 22.20 18.72
C PRO A 316 11.77 22.58 19.06
N MET A 317 10.86 21.65 18.90
CA MET A 317 9.47 21.81 19.31
C MET A 317 9.39 21.63 20.84
N VAL A 318 9.45 22.72 21.58
CA VAL A 318 9.37 22.73 23.05
C VAL A 318 8.06 23.43 23.46
N GLY A 319 7.15 22.69 24.10
CA GLY A 319 5.91 23.24 24.64
C GLY A 319 4.69 23.22 23.67
N PRO A 320 3.59 23.86 24.06
CA PRO A 320 2.38 23.95 23.24
C PRO A 320 2.63 24.87 22.06
N VAL A 321 2.44 24.36 20.85
CA VAL A 321 2.43 25.17 19.64
C VAL A 321 1.06 25.84 19.56
N SER A 322 1.01 27.16 19.70
CA SER A 322 -0.10 27.97 19.25
C SER A 322 0.15 28.26 17.75
N TYR A 323 -0.69 27.75 16.88
CA TYR A 323 -0.69 28.13 15.48
C TYR A 323 -1.40 29.49 15.38
N THR A 324 -0.67 30.55 15.26
CA THR A 324 -1.12 31.86 14.82
C THR A 324 -0.44 32.23 13.54
#